data_3add22eef0c9fc4b5877a95cb259a922
#
_entry.id   3add22eef0c9fc4b5877a95cb259a922
#
_cell.length_a   1.000
_cell.length_b   1.000
_cell.length_c   1.000
_cell.angle_alpha   90.00
_cell.angle_beta   90.00
_cell.angle_gamma   90.00
#
_symmetry.space_group_name_H-M   'P 1'
#
loop_
_entity.id
_entity.type
_entity.pdbx_description
1 polymer ?
#
loop_
_entity_poly.entity_id
_entity_poly.type
_entity_poly.pdbx_seq_one_letter_code
_entity_poly.pdbx_strand_id
1 'polypeptide(L)' 'MRSDLHFKVQVEHDKDENLKKLGDQIVRQLLKIYGVRKAELSAITTDE' A
#
# COMPACT_ATOMS: atom_id res chain seq x y z
N MET A 1 11.51 9.42 18.15
CA MET A 1 12.24 8.94 16.98
C MET A 1 11.30 8.60 15.85
N ARG A 2 11.73 8.80 14.62
CA ARG A 2 10.98 8.41 13.43
C ARG A 2 11.76 7.34 12.68
N SER A 3 11.03 6.35 12.21
CA SER A 3 11.62 5.30 11.38
C SER A 3 10.71 5.06 10.19
N ASP A 4 11.30 4.79 9.05
CA ASP A 4 10.58 4.42 7.85
C ASP A 4 10.62 2.91 7.68
N LEU A 5 9.44 2.31 7.60
CA LEU A 5 9.33 0.87 7.40
C LEU A 5 9.03 0.59 5.93
N HIS A 6 9.84 -0.27 5.32
CA HIS A 6 9.66 -0.67 3.93
C HIS A 6 9.25 -2.14 3.89
N PHE A 7 8.13 -2.41 3.26
CA PHE A 7 7.65 -3.78 3.12
C PHE A 7 6.93 -3.96 1.78
N LYS A 8 6.73 -5.22 1.42
CA LYS A 8 6.11 -5.59 0.16
C LYS A 8 4.76 -6.25 0.45
N VAL A 9 3.73 -5.82 -0.26
CA VAL A 9 2.41 -6.42 -0.17
C VAL A 9 2.07 -7.04 -1.52
N GLN A 10 1.76 -8.34 -1.52
CA GLN A 10 1.33 -9.04 -2.73
C GLN A 10 -0.19 -9.14 -2.75
N VAL A 11 -0.77 -8.88 -3.91
CA VAL A 11 -2.21 -8.87 -4.08
C VAL A 11 -2.57 -9.71 -5.30
N GLU A 12 -3.57 -10.55 -5.16
CA GLU A 12 -4.17 -11.21 -6.32
C GLU A 12 -5.31 -10.35 -6.80
N HIS A 13 -5.37 -10.13 -8.11
CA HIS A 13 -6.38 -9.27 -8.69
C HIS A 13 -6.68 -9.68 -10.13
N ASP A 14 -7.85 -9.27 -10.61
CA ASP A 14 -8.22 -9.44 -12.01
C ASP A 14 -7.62 -8.32 -12.85
N LYS A 15 -7.56 -8.54 -14.16
CA LYS A 15 -6.97 -7.54 -15.08
C LYS A 15 -7.71 -6.21 -15.04
N ASP A 16 -8.99 -6.25 -14.71
CA ASP A 16 -9.85 -5.06 -14.72
C ASP A 16 -9.78 -4.26 -13.44
N GLU A 17 -9.12 -4.77 -12.41
CA GLU A 17 -9.03 -4.07 -11.13
C GLU A 17 -8.06 -2.90 -11.21
N ASN A 18 -8.45 -1.82 -10.55
CA ASN A 18 -7.62 -0.63 -10.44
C ASN A 18 -6.70 -0.75 -9.23
N LEU A 19 -5.44 -1.08 -9.50
CA LEU A 19 -4.45 -1.29 -8.45
C LEU A 19 -4.14 -0.02 -7.66
N LYS A 20 -4.23 1.14 -8.31
CA LYS A 20 -4.01 2.40 -7.63
C LYS A 20 -5.08 2.64 -6.57
N LYS A 21 -6.32 2.32 -6.91
CA LYS A 21 -7.43 2.45 -5.96
C LYS A 21 -7.26 1.51 -4.78
N LEU A 22 -6.83 0.27 -5.06
CA LEU A 22 -6.55 -0.71 -4.02
C LEU A 22 -5.42 -0.23 -3.12
N GLY A 23 -4.36 0.32 -3.72
CA GLY A 23 -3.26 0.89 -2.97
C GLY A 23 -3.70 2.02 -2.05
N ASP A 24 -4.60 2.88 -2.53
CA ASP A 24 -5.15 3.96 -1.72
C ASP A 24 -5.92 3.42 -0.51
N GLN A 25 -6.65 2.33 -0.69
CA GLN A 25 -7.37 1.69 0.42
C GLN A 25 -6.39 1.17 1.47
N ILE A 26 -5.31 0.56 1.03
CA ILE A 26 -4.29 0.04 1.95
C ILE A 26 -3.65 1.20 2.72
N VAL A 27 -3.31 2.28 2.03
CA VAL A 27 -2.74 3.47 2.67
C VAL A 27 -3.67 4.01 3.75
N ARG A 28 -4.96 4.08 3.46
CA ARG A 28 -5.95 4.57 4.43
C ARG A 28 -6.02 3.68 5.67
N GLN A 29 -5.91 2.36 5.48
CA GLN A 29 -5.92 1.43 6.61
C GLN A 29 -4.65 1.58 7.46
N LEU A 30 -3.51 1.77 6.81
CA LEU A 30 -2.26 1.99 7.52
C LEU A 30 -2.31 3.25 8.38
N LEU A 31 -2.93 4.30 7.89
CA LEU A 31 -3.05 5.56 8.62
C LEU A 31 -3.91 5.44 9.87
N LYS A 32 -4.72 4.39 9.98
CA LYS A 32 -5.53 4.14 11.18
C LYS A 32 -4.76 3.46 12.29
N ILE A 33 -3.58 2.97 11.99
CA ILE A 33 -2.76 2.27 12.97
C ILE A 33 -2.06 3.30 13.87
N TYR A 34 -2.13 3.07 15.18
CA TYR A 34 -1.49 3.98 16.14
C TYR A 34 0.00 4.08 15.86
N GLY A 35 0.49 5.30 15.79
CA GLY A 35 1.90 5.55 15.54
C GLY A 35 2.25 5.80 14.07
N VAL A 36 1.36 5.47 13.14
CA VAL A 36 1.60 5.74 11.73
C VAL A 36 1.26 7.20 11.45
N ARG A 37 2.26 7.96 11.01
CA ARG A 37 2.10 9.38 10.71
C ARG A 37 1.89 9.63 9.24
N LYS A 38 2.50 8.80 8.40
CA LYS A 38 2.44 8.96 6.95
C LYS A 38 2.52 7.58 6.30
N ALA A 39 1.74 7.39 5.26
CA ALA A 39 1.80 6.18 4.45
C ALA A 39 1.61 6.55 2.99
N GLU A 40 2.36 5.91 2.10
CA GLU A 40 2.27 6.21 0.69
C GLU A 40 2.58 4.97 -0.14
N LEU A 41 2.01 4.93 -1.33
CA LEU A 41 2.30 3.88 -2.30
C LEU A 41 3.49 4.32 -3.13
N SER A 42 4.61 3.59 -3.04
CA SER A 42 5.83 3.97 -3.74
C SER A 42 5.94 3.37 -5.12
N ALA A 43 5.48 2.13 -5.31
CA ALA A 43 5.60 1.46 -6.61
C ALA A 43 4.58 0.34 -6.75
N ILE A 44 4.22 0.05 -7.99
CA ILE A 44 3.38 -1.09 -8.34
C ILE A 44 4.16 -1.90 -9.37
N THR A 45 4.37 -3.18 -9.09
CA THR A 45 5.03 -4.10 -10.00
C THR A 45 4.12 -5.28 -10.26
N THR A 46 3.93 -5.61 -11.53
CA THR A 46 3.10 -6.75 -11.92
C THR A 46 3.95 -7.81 -12.58
N ASP A 47 3.90 -9.01 -12.03
CA ASP A 47 4.56 -10.20 -12.59
C ASP A 47 3.49 -11.08 -13.25
N GLU A 48 3.73 -11.44 -14.50
CA GLU A 48 2.85 -12.38 -15.22
C GLU A 48 3.63 -13.53 -15.78
#